data_47248a28a142869c4d14de82f1876446
#
_entry.id   47248a28a142869c4d14de82f1876446
#
_cell.length_a   1.000
_cell.length_b   1.000
_cell.length_c   1.000
_cell.angle_alpha   90.00
_cell.angle_beta   90.00
_cell.angle_gamma   90.00
#
_symmetry.space_group_name_H-M   'P 1'
#
loop_
_entity.id
_entity.type
_entity.pdbx_description
1 polymer ?
#
loop_
_entity_poly.entity_id
_entity_poly.type
_entity_poly.pdbx_seq_one_letter_code
_entity_poly.pdbx_strand_id
1 'polypeptide(L)'
;MARKSRKETAAVAVQEADAACRAAIYVRLSVEDTHTHSVSIETQQMIIARYLEQYPEISVYDTYIDNGATGTNFHRPGFQQMLSDIEAGHVNCVIVKDLSRLGRNTIDTGYYIEQYFRIRNIRFIAVNENFDTVNPEDAHSGIIIPLRNMINEAYALDIGRKIRAQQRQAMKDGKFIGARTPYGYLKAEDDCHQLIIDPVAAVVVQRMFRWASEGAGLNTIAVRLNEAGVLTPSHYKKMQGKITHENLLGSGKWQTRTVGVILRSEVYTGDLVQGQTKTVDHRQVKADAEEWTVVRDTHEAIISREQFAAVQEILNQTASRAKAREVKAYTPNLLKGKVFCAHCGGSLHRQRNIRKKSDDVYLYYCLSRSRTSKDACPGVTIREDALLDMLADMLQDALDTALGQYTLSLAEPVSYTHLRAHETGAYLV
;
A
#
# COMPACT_ATOMS: atom_id res chain seq x y z
N MET A 1 -63.75 -41.77 -17.84
CA MET A 1 -63.20 -41.52 -16.49
C MET A 1 -62.14 -40.43 -16.58
N ALA A 2 -62.51 -39.23 -16.21
CA ALA A 2 -61.61 -38.04 -16.29
C ALA A 2 -60.97 -37.84 -14.95
N ARG A 3 -59.61 -37.79 -14.94
CA ARG A 3 -58.78 -37.49 -13.77
C ARG A 3 -58.68 -35.95 -13.60
N LYS A 4 -59.34 -35.41 -12.57
CA LYS A 4 -59.20 -34.02 -12.14
C LYS A 4 -57.82 -33.85 -11.50
N SER A 5 -56.96 -33.00 -12.11
CA SER A 5 -55.73 -32.51 -11.53
C SER A 5 -56.07 -31.35 -10.55
N ARG A 6 -55.75 -31.56 -9.29
CA ARG A 6 -55.85 -30.55 -8.22
C ARG A 6 -54.51 -29.75 -8.26
N LYS A 7 -54.54 -28.54 -8.81
CA LYS A 7 -53.50 -27.53 -8.58
C LYS A 7 -53.79 -26.89 -7.22
N GLU A 8 -53.05 -27.27 -6.22
CA GLU A 8 -52.89 -26.49 -5.00
C GLU A 8 -51.95 -25.32 -5.30
N THR A 9 -52.49 -24.17 -5.48
CA THR A 9 -51.77 -22.89 -5.39
C THR A 9 -51.44 -22.67 -3.92
N ALA A 10 -50.19 -22.95 -3.49
CA ALA A 10 -49.70 -22.49 -2.21
C ALA A 10 -49.58 -20.98 -2.29
N ALA A 11 -50.55 -20.28 -1.67
CA ALA A 11 -50.41 -18.88 -1.35
C ALA A 11 -49.30 -18.75 -0.30
N VAL A 12 -48.18 -18.16 -0.70
CA VAL A 12 -47.17 -17.73 0.22
C VAL A 12 -47.81 -16.61 1.04
N ALA A 13 -48.16 -16.92 2.28
CA ALA A 13 -48.59 -15.91 3.26
C ALA A 13 -47.41 -14.95 3.47
N VAL A 14 -47.55 -13.75 2.97
CA VAL A 14 -46.72 -12.60 3.37
C VAL A 14 -47.05 -12.38 4.83
N GLN A 15 -46.17 -12.83 5.72
CA GLN A 15 -46.17 -12.39 7.10
C GLN A 15 -45.73 -10.91 7.10
N GLU A 16 -46.73 -10.01 7.17
CA GLU A 16 -46.51 -8.64 7.64
C GLU A 16 -46.12 -8.72 9.12
N ALA A 17 -44.82 -8.86 9.36
CA ALA A 17 -44.23 -8.56 10.64
C ALA A 17 -43.92 -7.08 10.66
N ASP A 18 -44.64 -6.34 11.45
CA ASP A 18 -44.44 -4.94 11.84
C ASP A 18 -43.13 -4.83 12.68
N ALA A 19 -42.03 -5.27 12.10
CA ALA A 19 -40.74 -5.15 12.72
C ALA A 19 -40.19 -3.75 12.38
N ALA A 20 -40.09 -2.89 13.39
CA ALA A 20 -39.47 -1.57 13.28
C ALA A 20 -38.20 -1.61 12.40
N CYS A 21 -38.19 -0.76 11.37
CA CYS A 21 -37.07 -0.75 10.41
C CYS A 21 -35.83 -0.15 11.09
N ARG A 22 -34.80 -0.99 11.35
CA ARG A 22 -33.56 -0.61 12.01
C ARG A 22 -32.46 -0.51 10.95
N ALA A 23 -32.11 0.73 10.62
CA ALA A 23 -31.22 1.03 9.50
C ALA A 23 -29.76 1.16 9.91
N ALA A 24 -28.89 0.53 9.14
CA ALA A 24 -27.47 0.83 9.07
C ALA A 24 -27.23 1.89 8.00
N ILE A 25 -26.68 3.03 8.36
CA ILE A 25 -26.20 4.01 7.40
C ILE A 25 -24.77 3.63 7.00
N TYR A 26 -24.52 3.37 5.71
CA TYR A 26 -23.17 3.09 5.24
C TYR A 26 -22.66 4.24 4.36
N VAL A 27 -21.51 4.81 4.75
CA VAL A 27 -20.84 5.90 4.05
C VAL A 27 -19.39 5.54 3.75
N ARG A 28 -18.92 5.94 2.56
CA ARG A 28 -17.56 5.63 2.12
C ARG A 28 -16.95 6.80 1.38
N LEU A 29 -15.69 7.08 1.70
CA LEU A 29 -14.86 8.02 0.96
C LEU A 29 -13.65 7.29 0.37
N SER A 30 -13.41 7.45 -0.94
CA SER A 30 -12.19 6.93 -1.58
C SER A 30 -11.04 7.93 -1.40
N VAL A 31 -9.79 7.45 -1.52
CA VAL A 31 -8.59 8.32 -1.48
C VAL A 31 -8.64 9.40 -2.56
N GLU A 32 -9.30 9.13 -3.69
CA GLU A 32 -9.45 10.06 -4.82
C GLU A 32 -10.48 11.16 -4.56
N ASP A 33 -11.48 10.89 -3.69
CA ASP A 33 -12.59 11.81 -3.39
C ASP A 33 -12.23 12.87 -2.32
N THR A 34 -11.05 12.79 -1.69
CA THR A 34 -10.62 13.68 -0.59
C THR A 34 -10.43 15.14 -1.00
N HIS A 35 -10.42 15.45 -2.29
CA HIS A 35 -10.19 16.80 -2.82
C HIS A 35 -11.45 17.54 -3.29
N THR A 36 -12.63 16.92 -3.23
CA THR A 36 -13.90 17.55 -3.65
C THR A 36 -14.85 17.72 -2.47
N HIS A 37 -15.12 18.96 -2.08
CA HIS A 37 -16.03 19.32 -0.99
C HIS A 37 -17.46 18.75 -1.11
N SER A 38 -17.89 18.36 -2.32
CA SER A 38 -19.24 17.83 -2.57
C SER A 38 -19.43 16.35 -2.25
N VAL A 39 -18.38 15.64 -1.79
CA VAL A 39 -18.39 14.17 -1.61
C VAL A 39 -17.96 13.77 -0.20
N SER A 40 -17.89 14.73 0.75
CA SER A 40 -17.48 14.44 2.13
C SER A 40 -18.40 13.44 2.82
N ILE A 41 -17.90 12.80 3.87
CA ILE A 41 -18.68 11.89 4.72
C ILE A 41 -19.92 12.63 5.29
N GLU A 42 -19.70 13.87 5.75
CA GLU A 42 -20.76 14.73 6.31
C GLU A 42 -21.86 15.01 5.28
N THR A 43 -21.48 15.27 4.01
CA THR A 43 -22.46 15.49 2.93
C THR A 43 -23.30 14.24 2.66
N GLN A 44 -22.69 13.06 2.70
CA GLN A 44 -23.41 11.80 2.53
C GLN A 44 -24.41 11.58 3.68
N GLN A 45 -23.98 11.80 4.92
CA GLN A 45 -24.83 11.70 6.11
C GLN A 45 -25.99 12.71 6.07
N MET A 46 -25.72 13.95 5.65
CA MET A 46 -26.75 15.00 5.55
C MET A 46 -27.83 14.61 4.51
N ILE A 47 -27.44 14.07 3.35
CA ILE A 47 -28.40 13.61 2.33
C ILE A 47 -29.28 12.48 2.87
N ILE A 48 -28.69 11.51 3.56
CA ILE A 48 -29.41 10.39 4.15
C ILE A 48 -30.31 10.87 5.30
N ALA A 49 -29.84 11.78 6.14
CA ALA A 49 -30.66 12.36 7.23
C ALA A 49 -31.90 13.07 6.68
N ARG A 50 -31.72 13.88 5.61
CA ARG A 50 -32.85 14.55 4.95
C ARG A 50 -33.86 13.55 4.33
N TYR A 51 -33.35 12.42 3.82
CA TYR A 51 -34.24 11.36 3.34
C TYR A 51 -35.04 10.74 4.49
N LEU A 52 -34.39 10.44 5.62
CA LEU A 52 -35.03 9.86 6.80
C LEU A 52 -36.08 10.75 7.45
N GLU A 53 -36.00 12.07 7.29
CA GLU A 53 -37.08 13.01 7.75
C GLU A 53 -38.41 12.71 7.06
N GLN A 54 -38.39 12.12 5.86
CA GLN A 54 -39.61 11.75 5.11
C GLN A 54 -40.12 10.34 5.45
N TYR A 55 -39.33 9.54 6.17
CA TYR A 55 -39.61 8.14 6.52
C TYR A 55 -39.40 7.89 8.03
N PRO A 56 -40.27 8.46 8.90
CA PRO A 56 -40.12 8.38 10.36
C PRO A 56 -40.21 6.96 10.92
N GLU A 57 -40.71 5.99 10.14
CA GLU A 57 -40.76 4.59 10.50
C GLU A 57 -39.39 3.90 10.46
N ILE A 58 -38.35 4.54 9.88
CA ILE A 58 -37.00 4.01 9.82
C ILE A 58 -36.17 4.58 10.98
N SER A 59 -35.79 3.74 11.91
CA SER A 59 -34.90 4.11 13.02
C SER A 59 -33.44 3.78 12.64
N VAL A 60 -32.52 4.70 12.90
CA VAL A 60 -31.10 4.48 12.66
C VAL A 60 -30.52 3.67 13.82
N TYR A 61 -29.92 2.51 13.51
CA TYR A 61 -29.20 1.69 14.48
C TYR A 61 -27.77 2.21 14.67
N ASP A 62 -27.00 2.31 13.57
CA ASP A 62 -25.62 2.83 13.61
C ASP A 62 -25.19 3.37 12.23
N THR A 63 -24.07 4.10 12.23
CA THR A 63 -23.44 4.64 11.01
C THR A 63 -22.05 4.05 10.82
N TYR A 64 -21.84 3.32 9.75
CA TYR A 64 -20.59 2.64 9.40
C TYR A 64 -19.81 3.46 8.39
N ILE A 65 -18.57 3.76 8.71
CA ILE A 65 -17.72 4.69 7.93
C ILE A 65 -16.45 3.99 7.47
N ASP A 66 -16.22 3.99 6.16
CA ASP A 66 -14.94 3.57 5.56
C ASP A 66 -14.27 4.74 4.85
N ASN A 67 -13.25 5.32 5.48
CA ASN A 67 -12.49 6.44 4.95
C ASN A 67 -11.18 5.94 4.32
N GLY A 68 -10.90 6.36 3.08
CA GLY A 68 -9.69 5.97 2.35
C GLY A 68 -9.73 4.55 1.76
N ALA A 69 -10.89 3.89 1.76
CA ALA A 69 -11.05 2.55 1.20
C ALA A 69 -11.44 2.59 -0.28
N THR A 70 -10.78 1.75 -1.09
CA THR A 70 -11.14 1.61 -2.52
C THR A 70 -12.52 0.96 -2.68
N GLY A 71 -13.27 1.38 -3.70
CA GLY A 71 -14.59 0.80 -4.00
C GLY A 71 -14.55 -0.59 -4.65
N THR A 72 -13.36 -1.15 -4.86
CA THR A 72 -13.14 -2.36 -5.67
C THR A 72 -13.19 -3.66 -4.89
N ASN A 73 -13.13 -3.63 -3.56
CA ASN A 73 -13.27 -4.80 -2.70
C ASN A 73 -14.18 -4.50 -1.50
N PHE A 74 -14.64 -5.55 -0.81
CA PHE A 74 -15.54 -5.47 0.35
C PHE A 74 -14.84 -5.84 1.69
N HIS A 75 -13.53 -6.02 1.70
CA HIS A 75 -12.73 -6.20 2.91
C HIS A 75 -12.42 -4.85 3.57
N ARG A 76 -13.46 -4.19 4.08
CA ARG A 76 -13.41 -2.87 4.71
C ARG A 76 -13.92 -2.98 6.13
N PRO A 77 -13.25 -2.38 7.13
CA PRO A 77 -13.62 -2.54 8.53
C PRO A 77 -15.07 -2.14 8.83
N GLY A 78 -15.52 -0.98 8.35
CA GLY A 78 -16.89 -0.51 8.57
C GLY A 78 -17.91 -1.39 7.87
N PHE A 79 -17.64 -1.84 6.64
CA PHE A 79 -18.53 -2.75 5.94
C PHE A 79 -18.64 -4.11 6.63
N GLN A 80 -17.52 -4.67 7.10
CA GLN A 80 -17.52 -5.96 7.83
C GLN A 80 -18.26 -5.85 9.17
N GLN A 81 -18.11 -4.74 9.88
CA GLN A 81 -18.87 -4.49 11.11
C GLN A 81 -20.39 -4.43 10.82
N MET A 82 -20.81 -3.73 9.78
CA MET A 82 -22.19 -3.70 9.33
C MET A 82 -22.73 -5.11 9.03
N LEU A 83 -21.96 -5.95 8.33
CA LEU A 83 -22.37 -7.33 8.06
C LEU A 83 -22.51 -8.16 9.34
N SER A 84 -21.62 -7.97 10.31
CA SER A 84 -21.70 -8.63 11.61
C SER A 84 -22.98 -8.24 12.38
N ASP A 85 -23.38 -6.97 12.36
CA ASP A 85 -24.60 -6.49 13.00
C ASP A 85 -25.87 -6.94 12.27
N ILE A 86 -25.79 -7.12 10.95
CA ILE A 86 -26.85 -7.77 10.16
C ILE A 86 -27.00 -9.24 10.58
N GLU A 87 -25.89 -9.97 10.71
CA GLU A 87 -25.89 -11.38 11.12
C GLU A 87 -26.36 -11.58 12.55
N ALA A 88 -26.06 -10.63 13.44
CA ALA A 88 -26.58 -10.59 14.80
C ALA A 88 -28.07 -10.21 14.88
N GLY A 89 -28.70 -9.81 13.76
CA GLY A 89 -30.10 -9.42 13.70
C GLY A 89 -30.38 -8.04 14.28
N HIS A 90 -29.37 -7.21 14.51
CA HIS A 90 -29.51 -5.84 14.98
C HIS A 90 -30.01 -4.89 13.88
N VAL A 91 -29.64 -5.14 12.65
CA VAL A 91 -29.93 -4.36 11.44
C VAL A 91 -30.78 -5.15 10.48
N ASN A 92 -31.87 -4.56 9.97
CA ASN A 92 -32.74 -5.12 8.94
C ASN A 92 -32.91 -4.20 7.72
N CYS A 93 -32.21 -3.05 7.71
CA CYS A 93 -32.20 -2.11 6.59
C CYS A 93 -30.80 -1.55 6.40
N VAL A 94 -30.37 -1.37 5.15
CA VAL A 94 -29.10 -0.71 4.80
C VAL A 94 -29.40 0.48 3.91
N ILE A 95 -28.89 1.65 4.28
CA ILE A 95 -29.09 2.90 3.55
C ILE A 95 -27.75 3.45 3.10
N VAL A 96 -27.65 3.75 1.81
CA VAL A 96 -26.49 4.42 1.20
C VAL A 96 -26.94 5.66 0.44
N LYS A 97 -26.05 6.65 0.31
CA LYS A 97 -26.33 7.82 -0.52
C LYS A 97 -26.57 7.44 -1.99
N ASP A 98 -25.68 6.60 -2.53
CA ASP A 98 -25.74 6.11 -3.89
C ASP A 98 -25.12 4.70 -3.98
N LEU A 99 -25.45 3.94 -5.05
CA LEU A 99 -24.93 2.57 -5.26
C LEU A 99 -23.42 2.49 -5.27
N SER A 100 -22.72 3.56 -5.72
CA SER A 100 -21.26 3.58 -5.76
C SER A 100 -20.62 3.57 -4.37
N ARG A 101 -21.37 3.96 -3.32
CA ARG A 101 -20.90 3.91 -1.93
C ARG A 101 -20.85 2.48 -1.43
N LEU A 102 -21.79 1.63 -1.83
CA LEU A 102 -21.75 0.21 -1.51
C LEU A 102 -20.53 -0.45 -2.19
N GLY A 103 -20.40 -0.32 -3.50
CA GLY A 103 -19.26 -0.86 -4.26
C GLY A 103 -19.20 -0.34 -5.69
N ARG A 104 -18.00 -0.38 -6.29
CA ARG A 104 -17.75 -0.07 -7.72
C ARG A 104 -17.67 -1.33 -8.58
N ASN A 105 -17.51 -2.50 -7.96
CA ASN A 105 -17.50 -3.78 -8.65
C ASN A 105 -18.95 -4.26 -8.83
N THR A 106 -19.36 -4.38 -10.07
CA THR A 106 -20.71 -4.77 -10.46
C THR A 106 -21.13 -6.15 -9.93
N ILE A 107 -20.19 -7.10 -9.96
CA ILE A 107 -20.47 -8.51 -9.56
C ILE A 107 -20.71 -8.58 -8.06
N ASP A 108 -19.80 -8.02 -7.27
CA ASP A 108 -19.89 -8.08 -5.81
C ASP A 108 -21.05 -7.22 -5.28
N THR A 109 -21.28 -6.03 -5.85
CA THR A 109 -22.42 -5.18 -5.48
C THR A 109 -23.75 -5.86 -5.77
N GLY A 110 -23.87 -6.50 -6.96
CA GLY A 110 -25.04 -7.30 -7.33
C GLY A 110 -25.23 -8.49 -6.39
N TYR A 111 -24.17 -9.21 -6.02
CA TYR A 111 -24.25 -10.30 -5.04
C TYR A 111 -24.84 -9.82 -3.70
N TYR A 112 -24.33 -8.69 -3.14
CA TYR A 112 -24.85 -8.20 -1.86
C TYR A 112 -26.31 -7.77 -1.97
N ILE A 113 -26.72 -7.05 -3.01
CA ILE A 113 -28.11 -6.55 -3.14
C ILE A 113 -29.08 -7.69 -3.51
N GLU A 114 -28.74 -8.51 -4.51
CA GLU A 114 -29.68 -9.50 -5.05
C GLU A 114 -29.69 -10.84 -4.30
N GLN A 115 -28.57 -11.19 -3.63
CA GLN A 115 -28.47 -12.45 -2.90
C GLN A 115 -28.34 -12.23 -1.39
N TYR A 116 -27.29 -11.58 -0.92
CA TYR A 116 -26.99 -11.52 0.51
C TYR A 116 -28.09 -10.82 1.32
N PHE A 117 -28.47 -9.61 0.91
CA PHE A 117 -29.53 -8.85 1.59
C PHE A 117 -30.90 -9.46 1.38
N ARG A 118 -31.21 -9.92 0.17
CA ARG A 118 -32.50 -10.53 -0.15
C ARG A 118 -32.75 -11.84 0.63
N ILE A 119 -31.76 -12.74 0.70
CA ILE A 119 -31.91 -14.01 1.45
C ILE A 119 -32.14 -13.74 2.95
N ARG A 120 -31.58 -12.65 3.49
CA ARG A 120 -31.73 -12.26 4.90
C ARG A 120 -32.88 -11.30 5.17
N ASN A 121 -33.71 -11.00 4.17
CA ASN A 121 -34.79 -10.02 4.24
C ASN A 121 -34.31 -8.64 4.72
N ILE A 122 -33.15 -8.19 4.28
CA ILE A 122 -32.61 -6.86 4.56
C ILE A 122 -33.09 -5.91 3.48
N ARG A 123 -33.81 -4.86 3.88
CA ARG A 123 -34.18 -3.76 2.99
C ARG A 123 -32.94 -2.99 2.59
N PHE A 124 -32.78 -2.68 1.31
CA PHE A 124 -31.66 -1.88 0.83
C PHE A 124 -32.19 -0.64 0.10
N ILE A 125 -31.67 0.54 0.50
CA ILE A 125 -32.09 1.84 -0.01
C ILE A 125 -30.87 2.59 -0.55
N ALA A 126 -30.93 3.06 -1.80
CA ALA A 126 -29.97 4.00 -2.38
C ALA A 126 -30.68 5.31 -2.71
N VAL A 127 -30.40 6.36 -1.92
CA VAL A 127 -31.17 7.60 -1.89
C VAL A 127 -31.16 8.35 -3.23
N ASN A 128 -29.97 8.55 -3.81
CA ASN A 128 -29.84 9.32 -5.07
C ASN A 128 -30.48 8.63 -6.28
N GLU A 129 -30.47 7.29 -6.30
CA GLU A 129 -31.08 6.51 -7.37
C GLU A 129 -32.57 6.30 -7.15
N ASN A 130 -33.11 6.75 -6.01
CA ASN A 130 -34.48 6.46 -5.59
C ASN A 130 -34.81 4.97 -5.64
N PHE A 131 -33.80 4.14 -5.25
CA PHE A 131 -33.89 2.68 -5.29
C PHE A 131 -34.20 2.13 -3.91
N ASP A 132 -35.22 1.29 -3.82
CA ASP A 132 -35.67 0.64 -2.57
C ASP A 132 -36.14 -0.80 -2.87
N THR A 133 -35.51 -1.77 -2.24
CA THR A 133 -35.82 -3.20 -2.47
C THR A 133 -37.22 -3.63 -2.04
N VAL A 134 -37.94 -2.82 -1.26
CA VAL A 134 -39.34 -3.06 -0.91
C VAL A 134 -40.31 -2.64 -2.03
N ASN A 135 -39.86 -1.74 -2.92
CA ASN A 135 -40.65 -1.32 -4.07
C ASN A 135 -40.78 -2.46 -5.09
N PRO A 136 -42.01 -2.89 -5.48
CA PRO A 136 -42.17 -3.99 -6.45
C PRO A 136 -41.52 -3.72 -7.80
N GLU A 137 -41.46 -2.46 -8.23
CA GLU A 137 -40.80 -2.05 -9.48
C GLU A 137 -39.28 -2.19 -9.41
N ASP A 138 -38.69 -1.95 -8.25
CA ASP A 138 -37.25 -2.08 -8.01
C ASP A 138 -36.84 -3.52 -7.69
N ALA A 139 -37.70 -4.27 -7.01
CA ALA A 139 -37.47 -5.68 -6.66
C ALA A 139 -37.36 -6.61 -7.88
N HIS A 140 -37.96 -6.22 -9.02
CA HIS A 140 -37.94 -7.01 -10.29
C HIS A 140 -36.89 -6.50 -11.29
N SER A 141 -36.10 -5.51 -10.94
CA SER A 141 -35.17 -4.84 -11.86
C SER A 141 -33.78 -5.48 -11.94
N GLY A 142 -33.72 -6.82 -12.02
CA GLY A 142 -32.44 -7.57 -12.19
C GLY A 142 -31.58 -7.12 -13.38
N ILE A 143 -32.07 -6.19 -14.22
CA ILE A 143 -31.36 -5.60 -15.35
C ILE A 143 -30.93 -4.15 -15.04
N ILE A 144 -31.66 -3.40 -14.22
CA ILE A 144 -31.40 -1.98 -14.00
C ILE A 144 -30.13 -1.77 -13.15
N ILE A 145 -29.93 -2.59 -12.12
CA ILE A 145 -28.72 -2.50 -11.27
C ILE A 145 -27.45 -2.82 -12.06
N PRO A 146 -27.33 -3.92 -12.80
CA PRO A 146 -26.19 -4.18 -13.68
C PRO A 146 -25.96 -3.07 -14.72
N LEU A 147 -27.02 -2.55 -15.32
CA LEU A 147 -26.91 -1.48 -16.31
C LEU A 147 -26.40 -0.17 -15.69
N ARG A 148 -26.92 0.27 -14.53
CA ARG A 148 -26.40 1.42 -13.81
C ARG A 148 -24.94 1.25 -13.39
N ASN A 149 -24.56 0.07 -12.91
CA ASN A 149 -23.19 -0.23 -12.55
C ASN A 149 -22.26 -0.20 -13.78
N MET A 150 -22.69 -0.77 -14.91
CA MET A 150 -21.96 -0.64 -16.19
C MET A 150 -21.76 0.81 -16.62
N ILE A 151 -22.81 1.63 -16.52
CA ILE A 151 -22.74 3.06 -16.83
C ILE A 151 -21.75 3.76 -15.90
N ASN A 152 -21.81 3.50 -14.58
CA ASN A 152 -20.89 4.08 -13.60
C ASN A 152 -19.44 3.66 -13.85
N GLU A 153 -19.21 2.40 -14.21
CA GLU A 153 -17.89 1.90 -14.58
C GLU A 153 -17.38 2.56 -15.86
N ALA A 154 -18.23 2.68 -16.89
CA ALA A 154 -17.90 3.38 -18.13
C ALA A 154 -17.56 4.85 -17.87
N TYR A 155 -18.30 5.55 -17.00
CA TYR A 155 -17.97 6.91 -16.57
C TYR A 155 -16.61 6.99 -15.87
N ALA A 156 -16.32 6.10 -14.93
CA ALA A 156 -15.05 6.09 -14.23
C ALA A 156 -13.88 5.86 -15.19
N LEU A 157 -14.04 4.96 -16.17
CA LEU A 157 -13.05 4.71 -17.22
C LEU A 157 -12.86 5.93 -18.12
N ASP A 158 -13.94 6.61 -18.51
CA ASP A 158 -13.89 7.82 -19.37
C ASP A 158 -13.20 8.98 -18.64
N ILE A 159 -13.57 9.24 -17.38
CA ILE A 159 -12.92 10.23 -16.52
C ILE A 159 -11.42 9.92 -16.40
N GLY A 160 -11.07 8.65 -16.11
CA GLY A 160 -9.67 8.23 -16.04
C GLY A 160 -8.90 8.42 -17.35
N ARG A 161 -9.54 8.21 -18.51
CA ARG A 161 -8.95 8.50 -19.85
C ARG A 161 -8.72 10.01 -20.05
N LYS A 162 -9.70 10.83 -19.69
CA LYS A 162 -9.62 12.30 -19.81
C LYS A 162 -8.51 12.87 -18.93
N ILE A 163 -8.43 12.45 -17.66
CA ILE A 163 -7.37 12.86 -16.73
C ILE A 163 -5.99 12.47 -17.29
N ARG A 164 -5.82 11.23 -17.73
CA ARG A 164 -4.55 10.78 -18.33
C ARG A 164 -4.19 11.53 -19.61
N ALA A 165 -5.18 11.88 -20.43
CA ALA A 165 -4.97 12.67 -21.63
C ALA A 165 -4.51 14.11 -21.28
N GLN A 166 -5.18 14.74 -20.30
CA GLN A 166 -4.80 16.07 -19.80
C GLN A 166 -3.41 16.08 -19.18
N GLN A 167 -3.08 15.06 -18.35
CA GLN A 167 -1.74 14.92 -17.77
C GLN A 167 -0.68 14.76 -18.86
N ARG A 168 -0.92 13.94 -19.89
CA ARG A 168 0.02 13.79 -21.01
C ARG A 168 0.22 15.09 -21.78
N GLN A 169 -0.86 15.86 -21.97
CA GLN A 169 -0.73 17.16 -22.62
C GLN A 169 0.07 18.13 -21.75
N ALA A 170 -0.22 18.21 -20.46
CA ALA A 170 0.53 19.04 -19.53
C ALA A 170 2.04 18.67 -19.47
N MET A 171 2.38 17.37 -19.54
CA MET A 171 3.78 16.95 -19.66
C MET A 171 4.43 17.48 -20.95
N LYS A 172 3.74 17.39 -22.11
CA LYS A 172 4.24 17.90 -23.39
C LYS A 172 4.41 19.42 -23.40
N ASP A 173 3.56 20.13 -22.65
CA ASP A 173 3.64 21.58 -22.45
C ASP A 173 4.75 21.98 -21.47
N GLY A 174 5.58 21.05 -21.00
CA GLY A 174 6.68 21.32 -20.06
C GLY A 174 6.22 21.58 -18.62
N LYS A 175 4.99 21.24 -18.26
CA LYS A 175 4.44 21.41 -16.91
C LYS A 175 4.84 20.24 -16.02
N PHE A 176 5.30 20.55 -14.80
CA PHE A 176 5.60 19.53 -13.81
C PHE A 176 4.29 18.98 -13.21
N ILE A 177 4.00 17.70 -13.41
CA ILE A 177 2.78 17.06 -12.91
C ILE A 177 3.00 16.21 -11.65
N GLY A 178 4.23 16.08 -11.18
CA GLY A 178 4.55 15.28 -10.01
C GLY A 178 3.88 15.82 -8.74
N ALA A 179 3.34 14.92 -7.90
CA ALA A 179 2.77 15.30 -6.61
C ALA A 179 3.84 15.89 -5.67
N ARG A 180 5.08 15.39 -5.76
CA ARG A 180 6.22 15.83 -4.95
C ARG A 180 7.32 16.38 -5.82
N THR A 181 7.83 17.57 -5.47
CA THR A 181 8.97 18.17 -6.17
C THR A 181 10.24 17.34 -5.96
N PRO A 182 11.18 17.32 -6.92
CA PRO A 182 12.52 16.84 -6.70
C PRO A 182 13.21 17.61 -5.55
N TYR A 183 14.16 16.98 -4.87
CA TYR A 183 14.93 17.64 -3.84
C TYR A 183 15.81 18.73 -4.47
N GLY A 184 15.77 19.95 -3.97
CA GLY A 184 16.42 21.12 -4.57
C GLY A 184 15.45 22.04 -5.32
N TYR A 185 14.17 21.60 -5.49
CA TYR A 185 13.14 22.41 -6.11
C TYR A 185 11.89 22.53 -5.24
N LEU A 186 11.17 23.64 -5.41
CA LEU A 186 9.85 23.93 -4.87
C LEU A 186 8.87 24.13 -6.04
N LYS A 187 7.58 24.12 -5.76
CA LYS A 187 6.56 24.62 -6.69
C LYS A 187 6.42 26.11 -6.50
N ALA A 188 6.26 26.87 -7.59
CA ALA A 188 5.94 28.28 -7.52
C ALA A 188 4.59 28.49 -6.81
N GLU A 189 4.41 29.61 -6.17
CA GLU A 189 3.17 29.92 -5.43
C GLU A 189 2.01 30.24 -6.36
N ASP A 190 2.29 30.87 -7.50
CA ASP A 190 1.33 31.25 -8.54
C ASP A 190 1.04 30.12 -9.55
N ASP A 191 1.99 29.19 -9.78
CA ASP A 191 1.79 28.01 -10.65
C ASP A 191 2.38 26.74 -10.02
N CYS A 192 1.52 25.87 -9.56
CA CYS A 192 1.92 24.58 -8.96
C CYS A 192 2.60 23.61 -9.95
N HIS A 193 2.62 23.93 -11.25
CA HIS A 193 3.29 23.18 -12.29
C HIS A 193 4.69 23.71 -12.64
N GLN A 194 5.04 24.89 -12.12
CA GLN A 194 6.35 25.50 -12.31
C GLN A 194 7.30 25.11 -11.17
N LEU A 195 8.52 24.67 -11.54
CA LEU A 195 9.58 24.40 -10.56
C LEU A 195 10.45 25.65 -10.36
N ILE A 196 10.69 26.01 -9.11
CA ILE A 196 11.62 27.07 -8.70
C ILE A 196 12.71 26.48 -7.81
N ILE A 197 13.90 27.07 -7.83
CA ILE A 197 15.03 26.59 -7.00
C ILE A 197 14.73 26.80 -5.52
N ASP A 198 14.97 25.76 -4.72
CA ASP A 198 15.06 25.84 -3.25
C ASP A 198 16.51 26.20 -2.88
N PRO A 199 16.81 27.42 -2.40
CA PRO A 199 18.18 27.86 -2.20
C PRO A 199 18.95 27.02 -1.18
N VAL A 200 18.26 26.44 -0.21
CA VAL A 200 18.88 25.59 0.84
C VAL A 200 19.18 24.20 0.30
N ALA A 201 18.20 23.56 -0.32
CA ALA A 201 18.35 22.20 -0.81
C ALA A 201 19.20 22.13 -2.10
N ALA A 202 19.17 23.16 -2.95
CA ALA A 202 19.97 23.23 -4.16
C ALA A 202 21.48 23.21 -3.88
N VAL A 203 21.95 23.88 -2.84
CA VAL A 203 23.37 23.83 -2.42
C VAL A 203 23.82 22.41 -2.09
N VAL A 204 22.93 21.61 -1.49
CA VAL A 204 23.24 20.19 -1.21
C VAL A 204 23.34 19.38 -2.50
N VAL A 205 22.44 19.62 -3.46
CA VAL A 205 22.48 18.97 -4.77
C VAL A 205 23.78 19.32 -5.51
N GLN A 206 24.14 20.60 -5.58
CA GLN A 206 25.40 21.06 -6.20
C GLN A 206 26.62 20.37 -5.56
N ARG A 207 26.62 20.25 -4.23
CA ARG A 207 27.70 19.57 -3.48
C ARG A 207 27.78 18.08 -3.86
N MET A 208 26.65 17.41 -4.00
CA MET A 208 26.59 16.02 -4.40
C MET A 208 27.18 15.82 -5.81
N PHE A 209 26.79 16.64 -6.78
CA PHE A 209 27.32 16.59 -8.14
C PHE A 209 28.82 16.91 -8.20
N ARG A 210 29.30 17.87 -7.42
CA ARG A 210 30.73 18.18 -7.28
C ARG A 210 31.50 16.96 -6.78
N TRP A 211 31.08 16.37 -5.68
CA TRP A 211 31.75 15.16 -5.16
C TRP A 211 31.70 13.97 -6.14
N ALA A 212 30.62 13.83 -6.88
CA ALA A 212 30.52 12.79 -7.90
C ALA A 212 31.49 13.04 -9.07
N SER A 213 31.65 14.29 -9.52
CA SER A 213 32.62 14.64 -10.56
C SER A 213 34.09 14.51 -10.09
N GLU A 214 34.36 14.67 -8.80
CA GLU A 214 35.65 14.38 -8.16
C GLU A 214 35.91 12.86 -7.98
N GLY A 215 34.99 12.00 -8.42
CA GLY A 215 35.13 10.54 -8.38
C GLY A 215 34.62 9.89 -7.07
N ALA A 216 33.95 10.62 -6.19
CA ALA A 216 33.36 10.04 -4.98
C ALA A 216 32.23 9.06 -5.34
N GLY A 217 32.30 7.83 -4.83
CA GLY A 217 31.24 6.84 -5.01
C GLY A 217 29.94 7.21 -4.28
N LEU A 218 28.82 6.66 -4.74
CA LEU A 218 27.49 6.94 -4.18
C LEU A 218 27.41 6.71 -2.66
N ASN A 219 28.08 5.68 -2.16
CA ASN A 219 28.14 5.38 -0.73
C ASN A 219 28.93 6.43 0.05
N THR A 220 30.07 6.87 -0.49
CA THR A 220 30.91 7.92 0.13
C THR A 220 30.12 9.22 0.23
N ILE A 221 29.36 9.60 -0.80
CA ILE A 221 28.51 10.79 -0.79
C ILE A 221 27.42 10.66 0.28
N ALA A 222 26.75 9.51 0.37
CA ALA A 222 25.73 9.28 1.39
C ALA A 222 26.30 9.40 2.82
N VAL A 223 27.48 8.82 3.06
CA VAL A 223 28.17 8.90 4.36
C VAL A 223 28.53 10.35 4.70
N ARG A 224 29.14 11.10 3.77
CA ARG A 224 29.49 12.52 3.96
C ARG A 224 28.26 13.38 4.31
N LEU A 225 27.10 13.13 3.65
CA LEU A 225 25.85 13.83 3.95
C LEU A 225 25.32 13.48 5.34
N ASN A 226 25.44 12.23 5.75
CA ASN A 226 25.04 11.78 7.09
C ASN A 226 25.95 12.36 8.18
N GLU A 227 27.26 12.36 7.97
CA GLU A 227 28.24 12.94 8.89
C GLU A 227 28.06 14.47 9.03
N ALA A 228 27.71 15.14 7.94
CA ALA A 228 27.38 16.57 7.95
C ALA A 228 25.99 16.90 8.53
N GLY A 229 25.22 15.90 8.98
CA GLY A 229 23.89 16.11 9.55
C GLY A 229 22.84 16.63 8.57
N VAL A 230 23.06 16.50 7.26
CA VAL A 230 22.14 16.99 6.23
C VAL A 230 20.85 16.18 6.25
N LEU A 231 19.70 16.86 6.35
CA LEU A 231 18.38 16.21 6.33
C LEU A 231 18.13 15.51 5.01
N THR A 232 17.59 14.28 5.07
CA THR A 232 17.13 13.57 3.87
C THR A 232 15.96 14.29 3.21
N PRO A 233 15.68 14.08 1.91
CA PRO A 233 14.58 14.74 1.22
C PRO A 233 13.23 14.64 1.94
N SER A 234 12.92 13.50 2.53
CA SER A 234 11.66 13.28 3.27
C SER A 234 11.63 14.10 4.57
N HIS A 235 12.73 14.09 5.35
CA HIS A 235 12.83 14.85 6.60
C HIS A 235 12.86 16.35 6.37
N TYR A 236 13.52 16.79 5.31
CA TYR A 236 13.52 18.18 4.89
C TYR A 236 12.11 18.67 4.55
N LYS A 237 11.34 17.87 3.78
CA LYS A 237 9.94 18.18 3.47
C LYS A 237 9.02 18.13 4.69
N LYS A 238 9.29 17.24 5.67
CA LYS A 238 8.57 17.24 6.96
C LYS A 238 8.81 18.55 7.71
N MET A 239 10.06 19.00 7.76
CA MET A 239 10.41 20.29 8.38
C MET A 239 9.67 21.46 7.71
N GLN A 240 9.45 21.41 6.40
CA GLN A 240 8.66 22.40 5.66
C GLN A 240 7.13 22.23 5.82
N GLY A 241 6.64 21.27 6.62
CA GLY A 241 5.21 20.99 6.78
C GLY A 241 4.54 20.28 5.58
N LYS A 242 5.32 19.87 4.58
CA LYS A 242 4.78 19.24 3.33
C LYS A 242 4.54 17.74 3.44
N ILE A 243 4.98 17.11 4.52
CA ILE A 243 4.74 15.68 4.83
C ILE A 243 4.24 15.59 6.26
N THR A 244 3.05 15.02 6.43
CA THR A 244 2.39 14.82 7.72
C THR A 244 2.50 13.39 8.24
N HIS A 245 2.59 12.40 7.34
CA HIS A 245 2.63 10.99 7.72
C HIS A 245 4.05 10.48 8.01
N GLU A 246 4.27 9.92 9.18
CA GLU A 246 5.56 9.40 9.64
C GLU A 246 6.07 8.21 8.82
N ASN A 247 5.17 7.36 8.34
CA ASN A 247 5.51 6.20 7.50
C ASN A 247 6.27 6.55 6.20
N LEU A 248 6.24 7.83 5.77
CA LEU A 248 6.92 8.31 4.57
C LEU A 248 8.36 8.79 4.84
N LEU A 249 8.80 8.84 6.10
CA LEU A 249 10.09 9.42 6.47
C LEU A 249 11.28 8.48 6.25
N GLY A 250 11.06 7.17 6.38
CA GLY A 250 12.13 6.18 6.34
C GLY A 250 13.09 6.32 7.53
N SER A 251 14.35 5.86 7.35
CA SER A 251 15.36 5.81 8.42
C SER A 251 15.96 7.16 8.83
N GLY A 252 15.62 8.25 8.17
CA GLY A 252 16.24 9.56 8.40
C GLY A 252 17.70 9.68 7.94
N LYS A 253 18.27 8.67 7.33
CA LYS A 253 19.65 8.63 6.87
C LYS A 253 19.73 8.56 5.34
N TRP A 254 20.69 9.30 4.78
CA TRP A 254 21.01 9.22 3.36
C TRP A 254 21.46 7.81 2.99
N GLN A 255 20.91 7.30 1.92
CA GLN A 255 21.23 5.98 1.40
C GLN A 255 21.81 6.09 -0.01
N THR A 256 22.65 5.15 -0.39
CA THR A 256 23.24 5.04 -1.72
C THR A 256 22.17 5.13 -2.84
N ARG A 257 21.01 4.52 -2.62
CA ARG A 257 19.89 4.57 -3.57
C ARG A 257 19.35 5.99 -3.76
N THR A 258 19.13 6.74 -2.69
CA THR A 258 18.61 8.11 -2.74
C THR A 258 19.61 9.03 -3.47
N VAL A 259 20.89 8.93 -3.15
CA VAL A 259 21.96 9.65 -3.84
C VAL A 259 21.97 9.28 -5.34
N GLY A 260 21.88 7.99 -5.67
CA GLY A 260 21.88 7.52 -7.05
C GLY A 260 20.67 7.98 -7.87
N VAL A 261 19.49 8.11 -7.25
CA VAL A 261 18.30 8.67 -7.91
C VAL A 261 18.49 10.15 -8.22
N ILE A 262 19.02 10.92 -7.27
CA ILE A 262 19.30 12.35 -7.47
C ILE A 262 20.33 12.56 -8.58
N LEU A 263 21.47 11.90 -8.53
CA LEU A 263 22.55 12.09 -9.51
C LEU A 263 22.20 11.61 -10.93
N ARG A 264 21.16 10.77 -11.10
CA ARG A 264 20.68 10.32 -12.42
C ARG A 264 19.49 11.11 -12.96
N SER A 265 18.98 12.05 -12.22
CA SER A 265 17.79 12.78 -12.63
C SER A 265 18.16 14.00 -13.48
N GLU A 266 17.69 14.03 -14.72
CA GLU A 266 17.91 15.15 -15.67
C GLU A 266 17.20 16.44 -15.24
N VAL A 267 16.26 16.37 -14.29
CA VAL A 267 15.57 17.55 -13.78
C VAL A 267 16.51 18.64 -13.29
N TYR A 268 17.70 18.28 -12.83
CA TYR A 268 18.69 19.25 -12.34
C TYR A 268 19.39 20.07 -13.42
N THR A 269 19.24 19.67 -14.68
CA THR A 269 19.75 20.43 -15.86
C THR A 269 18.71 21.37 -16.47
N GLY A 270 17.53 21.52 -15.83
CA GLY A 270 16.43 22.31 -16.35
C GLY A 270 15.47 21.54 -17.27
N ASP A 271 15.71 20.26 -17.50
CA ASP A 271 14.94 19.41 -18.40
C ASP A 271 13.97 18.54 -17.60
N LEU A 272 12.70 18.45 -18.02
CA LEU A 272 11.73 17.55 -17.44
C LEU A 272 11.63 16.25 -18.22
N VAL A 273 11.90 15.14 -17.53
CA VAL A 273 11.68 13.78 -18.04
C VAL A 273 10.56 13.15 -17.23
N GLN A 274 9.39 13.06 -17.81
CA GLN A 274 8.17 12.58 -17.15
C GLN A 274 7.59 11.35 -17.87
N GLY A 275 6.61 10.66 -17.26
CA GLY A 275 6.03 9.45 -17.86
C GLY A 275 6.91 8.21 -17.75
N GLN A 276 7.91 8.19 -16.85
CA GLN A 276 8.82 7.06 -16.66
C GLN A 276 8.16 5.81 -16.06
N THR A 277 6.96 5.94 -15.52
CA THR A 277 6.17 4.84 -14.98
C THR A 277 4.75 4.89 -15.49
N LYS A 278 4.15 3.72 -15.72
CA LYS A 278 2.74 3.54 -16.07
C LYS A 278 2.08 2.55 -15.12
N THR A 279 0.78 2.70 -14.91
CA THR A 279 0.01 1.76 -14.08
C THR A 279 -0.61 0.71 -15.00
N VAL A 280 -0.29 -0.56 -14.76
CA VAL A 280 -0.87 -1.74 -15.40
C VAL A 280 -1.42 -2.62 -14.29
N ASP A 281 -2.69 -3.01 -14.37
CA ASP A 281 -3.35 -3.87 -13.37
C ASP A 281 -3.13 -3.42 -11.92
N HIS A 282 -3.34 -2.12 -11.66
CA HIS A 282 -3.12 -1.46 -10.36
C HIS A 282 -1.67 -1.49 -9.84
N ARG A 283 -0.69 -1.90 -10.66
CA ARG A 283 0.74 -1.89 -10.32
C ARG A 283 1.49 -0.86 -11.13
N GLN A 284 2.37 -0.13 -10.47
CA GLN A 284 3.30 0.74 -11.19
C GLN A 284 4.41 -0.09 -11.82
N VAL A 285 4.53 -0.01 -13.14
CA VAL A 285 5.60 -0.61 -13.94
C VAL A 285 6.41 0.49 -14.61
N LYS A 286 7.66 0.20 -14.92
CA LYS A 286 8.51 1.12 -15.67
C LYS A 286 7.99 1.20 -17.10
N ALA A 287 7.83 2.42 -17.63
CA ALA A 287 7.50 2.66 -19.01
C ALA A 287 8.76 2.54 -19.89
N ASP A 288 8.58 2.17 -21.15
CA ASP A 288 9.66 2.14 -22.13
C ASP A 288 10.17 3.55 -22.40
N ALA A 289 11.45 3.70 -22.71
CA ALA A 289 12.06 5.02 -22.90
C ALA A 289 11.40 5.85 -24.02
N GLU A 290 10.82 5.18 -25.00
CA GLU A 290 10.08 5.80 -26.12
C GLU A 290 8.77 6.44 -25.67
N GLU A 291 8.20 5.98 -24.56
CA GLU A 291 6.96 6.53 -23.98
C GLU A 291 7.23 7.76 -23.09
N TRP A 292 8.48 8.06 -22.79
CA TRP A 292 8.83 9.16 -21.90
C TRP A 292 8.59 10.51 -22.59
N THR A 293 8.11 11.47 -21.83
CA THR A 293 7.97 12.84 -22.32
C THR A 293 9.17 13.66 -21.81
N VAL A 294 10.00 14.10 -22.73
CA VAL A 294 11.18 14.92 -22.45
C VAL A 294 10.93 16.33 -22.98
N VAL A 295 10.96 17.32 -22.10
CA VAL A 295 10.86 18.75 -22.47
C VAL A 295 12.05 19.47 -21.87
N ARG A 296 12.78 20.21 -22.72
CA ARG A 296 14.00 20.92 -22.33
C ARG A 296 13.71 22.33 -21.85
N ASP A 297 14.60 22.83 -20.99
CA ASP A 297 14.63 24.24 -20.54
C ASP A 297 13.27 24.70 -19.95
N THR A 298 12.63 23.83 -19.13
CA THR A 298 11.34 24.13 -18.51
C THR A 298 11.46 24.96 -17.23
N HIS A 299 12.62 24.93 -16.59
CA HIS A 299 12.88 25.59 -15.32
C HIS A 299 14.38 25.89 -15.13
N GLU A 300 14.73 26.70 -14.15
CA GLU A 300 16.11 27.07 -13.87
C GLU A 300 16.93 25.85 -13.44
N ALA A 301 18.10 25.66 -14.07
CA ALA A 301 19.00 24.55 -13.82
C ALA A 301 19.82 24.77 -12.55
N ILE A 302 19.94 23.72 -11.71
CA ILE A 302 20.86 23.71 -10.56
C ILE A 302 22.28 23.32 -11.00
N ILE A 303 22.40 22.49 -12.03
CA ILE A 303 23.64 21.87 -12.53
C ILE A 303 23.74 22.10 -14.04
N SER A 304 24.95 22.38 -14.56
CA SER A 304 25.16 22.46 -15.99
C SER A 304 25.04 21.08 -16.67
N ARG A 305 24.64 21.08 -17.96
CA ARG A 305 24.53 19.83 -18.75
C ARG A 305 25.86 19.11 -18.88
N GLU A 306 26.96 19.85 -18.98
CA GLU A 306 28.32 19.28 -19.09
C GLU A 306 28.70 18.55 -17.79
N GLN A 307 28.44 19.16 -16.62
CA GLN A 307 28.69 18.54 -15.33
C GLN A 307 27.82 17.29 -15.12
N PHE A 308 26.55 17.37 -15.50
CA PHE A 308 25.65 16.21 -15.45
C PHE A 308 26.17 15.08 -16.33
N ALA A 309 26.52 15.34 -17.59
CA ALA A 309 27.04 14.33 -18.54
C ALA A 309 28.32 13.65 -18.01
N ALA A 310 29.27 14.42 -17.47
CA ALA A 310 30.48 13.90 -16.85
C ALA A 310 30.18 12.94 -15.69
N VAL A 311 29.21 13.31 -14.83
CA VAL A 311 28.79 12.43 -13.71
C VAL A 311 28.10 11.17 -14.23
N GLN A 312 27.24 11.24 -15.29
CA GLN A 312 26.63 10.05 -15.87
C GLN A 312 27.67 9.08 -16.43
N GLU A 313 28.72 9.58 -17.08
CA GLU A 313 29.79 8.75 -17.60
C GLU A 313 30.49 7.98 -16.46
N ILE A 314 30.87 8.66 -15.37
CA ILE A 314 31.48 8.04 -14.18
C ILE A 314 30.57 6.95 -13.58
N LEU A 315 29.28 7.24 -13.44
CA LEU A 315 28.29 6.30 -12.90
C LEU A 315 28.12 5.06 -13.80
N ASN A 316 28.10 5.26 -15.12
CA ASN A 316 27.97 4.19 -16.11
C ASN A 316 29.23 3.30 -16.16
N GLN A 317 30.41 3.89 -16.12
CA GLN A 317 31.67 3.14 -16.03
C GLN A 317 31.72 2.29 -14.75
N THR A 318 31.29 2.87 -13.60
CA THR A 318 31.24 2.13 -12.35
C THR A 318 30.24 0.97 -12.41
N ALA A 319 29.06 1.18 -13.00
CA ALA A 319 28.06 0.13 -13.18
C ALA A 319 28.54 -0.99 -14.12
N SER A 320 29.22 -0.63 -15.20
CA SER A 320 29.80 -1.60 -16.15
C SER A 320 30.89 -2.45 -15.50
N ARG A 321 31.78 -1.82 -14.73
CA ARG A 321 32.82 -2.57 -13.95
C ARG A 321 32.19 -3.51 -12.92
N ALA A 322 31.07 -3.12 -12.30
CA ALA A 322 30.34 -3.97 -11.35
C ALA A 322 29.68 -5.18 -12.05
N LYS A 323 29.12 -4.98 -13.26
CA LYS A 323 28.54 -6.06 -14.07
C LYS A 323 29.59 -7.03 -14.63
N ALA A 324 30.75 -6.53 -15.00
CA ALA A 324 31.84 -7.34 -15.52
C ALA A 324 32.53 -8.22 -14.48
N ARG A 325 32.25 -8.02 -13.18
CA ARG A 325 32.75 -8.96 -12.16
C ARG A 325 32.00 -10.28 -12.28
N GLU A 326 32.73 -11.34 -12.60
CA GLU A 326 32.19 -12.70 -12.62
C GLU A 326 31.52 -13.02 -11.27
N VAL A 327 30.25 -13.35 -11.33
CA VAL A 327 29.53 -13.91 -10.19
C VAL A 327 29.96 -15.38 -10.09
N LYS A 328 30.99 -15.65 -9.30
CA LYS A 328 31.38 -17.05 -8.97
C LYS A 328 30.21 -17.73 -8.26
N ALA A 329 30.07 -19.05 -8.45
CA ALA A 329 29.02 -19.87 -7.88
C ALA A 329 28.66 -19.47 -6.43
N TYR A 330 27.43 -19.16 -6.22
CA TYR A 330 26.92 -18.65 -4.94
C TYR A 330 26.49 -19.82 -4.06
N THR A 331 27.09 -19.97 -2.89
CA THR A 331 26.56 -20.89 -1.87
C THR A 331 25.31 -20.31 -1.24
N PRO A 332 24.22 -21.10 -1.08
CA PRO A 332 22.99 -20.62 -0.47
C PRO A 332 23.24 -19.97 0.90
N ASN A 333 22.63 -18.83 1.14
CA ASN A 333 22.69 -18.16 2.43
C ASN A 333 21.50 -18.61 3.30
N LEU A 334 21.71 -19.61 4.18
CA LEU A 334 20.70 -20.19 5.05
C LEU A 334 20.14 -19.17 6.06
N LEU A 335 20.98 -18.22 6.46
CA LEU A 335 20.63 -17.23 7.52
C LEU A 335 20.24 -15.87 6.92
N LYS A 336 19.88 -15.81 5.63
CA LYS A 336 19.46 -14.56 4.97
C LYS A 336 18.26 -13.93 5.71
N GLY A 337 18.44 -12.68 6.17
CA GLY A 337 17.39 -11.93 6.86
C GLY A 337 17.08 -12.39 8.28
N LYS A 338 17.85 -13.34 8.84
CA LYS A 338 17.63 -13.88 10.19
C LYS A 338 18.65 -13.40 11.23
N VAL A 339 19.77 -12.81 10.78
CA VAL A 339 20.85 -12.35 11.66
C VAL A 339 20.89 -10.83 11.70
N PHE A 340 20.84 -10.26 12.89
CA PHE A 340 20.77 -8.83 13.11
C PHE A 340 21.90 -8.36 14.03
N CYS A 341 22.32 -7.12 13.86
CA CYS A 341 23.30 -6.49 14.72
C CYS A 341 22.70 -6.11 16.06
N ALA A 342 23.27 -6.58 17.17
CA ALA A 342 22.77 -6.27 18.53
C ALA A 342 22.88 -4.77 18.88
N HIS A 343 23.81 -4.02 18.25
CA HIS A 343 24.00 -2.59 18.54
C HIS A 343 23.02 -1.69 17.81
N CYS A 344 22.71 -1.96 16.52
CA CYS A 344 21.91 -1.06 15.70
C CYS A 344 20.62 -1.68 15.15
N GLY A 345 20.33 -2.95 15.45
CA GLY A 345 19.16 -3.68 14.95
C GLY A 345 19.18 -3.98 13.43
N GLY A 346 20.20 -3.51 12.71
CA GLY A 346 20.30 -3.72 11.27
C GLY A 346 20.63 -5.18 10.90
N SER A 347 20.08 -5.69 9.80
CA SER A 347 20.42 -7.02 9.30
C SER A 347 21.91 -7.12 8.93
N LEU A 348 22.56 -8.19 9.35
CA LEU A 348 23.94 -8.46 8.96
C LEU A 348 24.01 -8.93 7.51
N HIS A 349 25.05 -8.48 6.84
CA HIS A 349 25.30 -8.81 5.44
C HIS A 349 26.36 -9.87 5.28
N ARG A 350 26.05 -10.95 4.54
CA ARG A 350 27.00 -12.03 4.23
C ARG A 350 27.92 -11.60 3.10
N GLN A 351 29.23 -11.67 3.33
CA GLN A 351 30.27 -11.42 2.32
C GLN A 351 31.20 -12.62 2.20
N ARG A 352 31.51 -13.00 0.96
CA ARG A 352 32.54 -13.99 0.66
C ARG A 352 33.90 -13.30 0.72
N ASN A 353 34.78 -13.82 1.52
CA ASN A 353 36.20 -13.38 1.57
C ASN A 353 37.06 -14.44 0.87
N ILE A 354 37.47 -14.11 -0.36
CA ILE A 354 38.27 -14.99 -1.21
C ILE A 354 39.72 -14.99 -0.71
N ARG A 355 40.23 -16.15 -0.33
CA ARG A 355 41.59 -16.32 0.09
C ARG A 355 42.42 -17.01 -1.03
N LYS A 356 43.69 -16.58 -1.24
CA LYS A 356 44.55 -17.13 -2.31
C LYS A 356 45.10 -18.54 -2.00
N LYS A 357 45.15 -18.92 -0.72
CA LYS A 357 45.86 -20.17 -0.28
C LYS A 357 44.99 -21.07 0.62
N SER A 358 43.74 -20.76 0.86
CA SER A 358 42.82 -21.54 1.71
C SER A 358 41.40 -21.41 1.21
N ASP A 359 40.51 -22.22 1.73
CA ASP A 359 39.09 -22.15 1.41
C ASP A 359 38.49 -20.76 1.67
N ASP A 360 37.53 -20.39 0.86
CA ASP A 360 36.81 -19.12 1.00
C ASP A 360 36.08 -19.09 2.34
N VAL A 361 36.16 -17.96 3.02
CA VAL A 361 35.49 -17.73 4.29
C VAL A 361 34.32 -16.78 4.07
N TYR A 362 33.16 -17.10 4.64
CA TYR A 362 32.02 -16.21 4.66
C TYR A 362 31.96 -15.47 6.01
N LEU A 363 31.75 -14.15 5.90
CA LEU A 363 31.65 -13.25 7.05
C LEU A 363 30.28 -12.58 7.05
N TYR A 364 29.64 -12.54 8.20
CA TYR A 364 28.51 -11.67 8.45
C TYR A 364 28.99 -10.38 9.11
N TYR A 365 28.65 -9.23 8.55
CA TYR A 365 29.07 -7.94 9.07
C TYR A 365 27.95 -6.88 9.01
N CYS A 366 28.02 -5.92 9.93
CA CYS A 366 27.09 -4.82 9.98
C CYS A 366 27.49 -3.73 8.97
N LEU A 367 26.55 -3.37 8.09
CA LEU A 367 26.77 -2.33 7.07
C LEU A 367 26.53 -0.91 7.58
N SER A 368 25.90 -0.72 8.75
CA SER A 368 25.50 0.60 9.25
C SER A 368 26.70 1.56 9.36
N ARG A 369 27.84 1.07 9.86
CA ARG A 369 29.08 1.85 9.96
C ARG A 369 29.58 2.35 8.60
N SER A 370 29.53 1.49 7.57
CA SER A 370 30.08 1.80 6.25
C SER A 370 29.07 2.51 5.32
N ARG A 371 27.77 2.38 5.59
CA ARG A 371 26.73 2.93 4.73
C ARG A 371 26.04 4.17 5.29
N THR A 372 26.08 4.35 6.62
CA THR A 372 25.35 5.45 7.26
C THR A 372 26.30 6.49 7.81
N SER A 373 27.08 6.14 8.81
CA SER A 373 28.16 6.97 9.40
C SER A 373 29.04 6.10 10.28
N LYS A 374 30.24 6.60 10.62
CA LYS A 374 31.17 5.88 11.51
C LYS A 374 30.62 5.68 12.91
N ASP A 375 29.77 6.60 13.37
CA ASP A 375 29.16 6.60 14.72
C ASP A 375 27.85 5.81 14.79
N ALA A 376 27.28 5.40 13.64
CA ALA A 376 26.00 4.70 13.58
C ALA A 376 26.05 3.31 14.24
N CYS A 377 27.22 2.68 14.26
CA CYS A 377 27.44 1.38 14.87
C CYS A 377 28.93 1.12 15.08
N PRO A 378 29.37 0.52 16.19
CA PRO A 378 30.77 0.14 16.40
C PRO A 378 31.26 -0.89 15.33
N GLY A 379 30.31 -1.53 14.65
CA GLY A 379 30.57 -2.55 13.63
C GLY A 379 30.72 -3.94 14.27
N VAL A 380 29.95 -4.89 13.78
CA VAL A 380 30.04 -6.30 14.19
C VAL A 380 30.47 -7.10 12.97
N THR A 381 31.40 -8.02 13.15
CA THR A 381 31.81 -8.99 12.13
C THR A 381 31.93 -10.35 12.80
N ILE A 382 31.27 -11.34 12.25
CA ILE A 382 31.32 -12.73 12.72
C ILE A 382 31.53 -13.67 11.53
N ARG A 383 32.30 -14.76 11.73
CA ARG A 383 32.45 -15.80 10.71
C ARG A 383 31.20 -16.66 10.65
N GLU A 384 30.84 -17.11 9.42
CA GLU A 384 29.66 -17.94 9.21
C GLU A 384 29.76 -19.29 9.93
N ASP A 385 30.93 -19.93 9.89
CA ASP A 385 31.18 -21.18 10.58
C ASP A 385 30.95 -21.04 12.10
N ALA A 386 31.56 -20.07 12.73
CA ALA A 386 31.35 -19.81 14.16
C ALA A 386 29.89 -19.52 14.52
N LEU A 387 29.16 -18.83 13.64
CA LEU A 387 27.73 -18.58 13.85
C LEU A 387 26.88 -19.84 13.70
N LEU A 388 27.23 -20.71 12.76
CA LEU A 388 26.54 -21.99 12.56
C LEU A 388 26.82 -22.96 13.71
N ASP A 389 28.07 -23.01 14.21
CA ASP A 389 28.44 -23.82 15.39
C ASP A 389 27.63 -23.38 16.62
N MET A 390 27.57 -22.08 16.92
CA MET A 390 26.74 -21.55 18.02
C MET A 390 25.27 -21.91 17.87
N LEU A 391 24.72 -21.86 16.63
CA LEU A 391 23.34 -22.24 16.39
C LEU A 391 23.11 -23.74 16.56
N ALA A 392 24.07 -24.58 16.17
CA ALA A 392 24.00 -26.02 16.36
C ALA A 392 23.99 -26.36 17.85
N ASP A 393 24.87 -25.76 18.66
CA ASP A 393 24.92 -25.94 20.10
C ASP A 393 23.58 -25.52 20.75
N MET A 394 23.06 -24.34 20.41
CA MET A 394 21.76 -23.87 20.93
C MET A 394 20.58 -24.77 20.55
N LEU A 395 20.59 -25.34 19.33
CA LEU A 395 19.56 -26.28 18.89
C LEU A 395 19.69 -27.62 19.65
N GLN A 396 20.90 -28.08 19.86
CA GLN A 396 21.15 -29.31 20.65
C GLN A 396 20.65 -29.15 22.10
N ASP A 397 21.00 -28.03 22.76
CA ASP A 397 20.54 -27.73 24.12
C ASP A 397 19.00 -27.64 24.20
N ALA A 398 18.37 -27.00 23.18
CA ALA A 398 16.92 -26.92 23.13
C ALA A 398 16.25 -28.28 22.90
N LEU A 399 16.83 -29.14 22.06
CA LEU A 399 16.37 -30.52 21.86
C LEU A 399 16.53 -31.37 23.13
N ASP A 400 17.68 -31.29 23.80
CA ASP A 400 17.95 -32.03 25.04
C ASP A 400 17.00 -31.61 26.16
N THR A 401 16.71 -30.30 26.25
CA THR A 401 15.72 -29.74 27.16
C THR A 401 14.31 -30.28 26.88
N ALA A 402 13.91 -30.24 25.60
CA ALA A 402 12.59 -30.70 25.14
C ALA A 402 12.43 -32.21 25.35
N LEU A 403 13.46 -33.01 25.06
CA LEU A 403 13.47 -34.45 25.31
C LEU A 403 13.42 -34.76 26.80
N GLY A 404 14.15 -34.00 27.63
CA GLY A 404 14.11 -34.12 29.09
C GLY A 404 12.72 -33.85 29.64
N GLN A 405 12.04 -32.78 29.15
CA GLN A 405 10.66 -32.48 29.53
C GLN A 405 9.68 -33.56 29.07
N TYR A 406 9.85 -34.10 27.89
CA TYR A 406 9.01 -35.17 27.33
C TYR A 406 9.17 -36.48 28.18
N THR A 407 10.39 -36.85 28.51
CA THR A 407 10.65 -38.02 29.38
C THR A 407 10.10 -37.84 30.77
N LEU A 408 10.18 -36.66 31.37
CA LEU A 408 9.54 -36.33 32.63
C LEU A 408 8.02 -36.42 32.56
N SER A 409 7.40 -35.94 31.50
CA SER A 409 5.94 -36.01 31.28
C SER A 409 5.45 -37.45 31.09
N LEU A 410 6.26 -38.34 30.52
CA LEU A 410 5.95 -39.75 30.38
C LEU A 410 6.13 -40.53 31.73
N ALA A 411 6.97 -40.00 32.62
CA ALA A 411 7.19 -40.59 33.95
C ALA A 411 6.12 -40.21 34.97
N GLU A 412 5.33 -39.18 34.71
CA GLU A 412 4.16 -38.88 35.56
C GLU A 412 3.06 -39.90 35.30
N PRO A 413 2.53 -40.57 36.36
CA PRO A 413 1.44 -41.54 36.20
C PRO A 413 0.20 -40.82 35.66
N VAL A 414 -0.16 -41.14 34.43
CA VAL A 414 -1.38 -40.61 33.78
C VAL A 414 -2.58 -41.06 34.62
N SER A 415 -3.20 -40.15 35.35
CA SER A 415 -4.41 -40.42 36.10
C SER A 415 -5.50 -40.78 35.09
N TYR A 416 -6.08 -41.98 35.21
CA TYR A 416 -7.13 -42.52 34.31
C TYR A 416 -8.37 -41.63 34.15
N THR A 417 -8.51 -40.63 34.98
CA THR A 417 -9.60 -39.63 34.89
C THR A 417 -9.52 -38.71 33.72
N HIS A 418 -8.31 -38.43 33.16
CA HIS A 418 -8.15 -37.59 31.97
C HIS A 418 -8.41 -38.33 30.64
N LEU A 419 -8.19 -39.64 30.56
CA LEU A 419 -8.45 -40.42 29.34
C LEU A 419 -9.95 -40.59 29.09
N ARG A 420 -10.81 -40.66 30.11
CA ARG A 420 -12.26 -40.74 29.93
C ARG A 420 -12.89 -39.43 29.39
N ALA A 421 -12.28 -38.28 29.63
CA ALA A 421 -12.79 -36.99 29.12
C ALA A 421 -12.50 -36.80 27.63
N HIS A 422 -11.44 -37.41 27.10
CA HIS A 422 -11.12 -37.33 25.64
C HIS A 422 -11.90 -38.34 24.79
N GLU A 423 -12.28 -39.49 25.31
CA GLU A 423 -13.07 -40.47 24.55
C GLU A 423 -14.54 -40.08 24.39
N THR A 424 -15.10 -39.27 25.29
CA THR A 424 -16.48 -38.79 25.19
C THR A 424 -16.65 -37.58 24.26
N GLY A 425 -15.58 -36.88 23.90
CA GLY A 425 -15.60 -35.74 22.95
C GLY A 425 -15.53 -36.15 21.49
N ALA A 426 -15.17 -37.37 21.15
CA ALA A 426 -14.95 -37.80 19.75
C ALA A 426 -16.22 -38.43 19.06
N TYR A 427 -17.36 -38.49 19.74
CA TYR A 427 -18.60 -39.07 19.20
C TYR A 427 -19.76 -38.07 19.06
N LEU A 428 -19.48 -36.74 19.05
CA LEU A 428 -20.50 -35.75 18.76
C LEU A 428 -19.98 -34.73 17.74
N VAL A 429 -19.77 -35.18 16.53
CA VAL A 429 -19.92 -34.42 15.26
C VAL A 429 -20.50 -35.34 14.20
#